data_53e0ce34cef6911f36b80afd4b420f41
#
_entry.id   53e0ce34cef6911f36b80afd4b420f41
#
_cell.length_a   1.000
_cell.length_b   1.000
_cell.length_c   1.000
_cell.angle_alpha   90.00
_cell.angle_beta   90.00
_cell.angle_gamma   90.00
#
_symmetry.space_group_name_H-M   'P 1'
#
loop_
_entity.id
_entity.type
_entity.pdbx_description
1 polymer ?
#
loop_
_entity_poly.entity_id
_entity_poly.type
_entity_poly.pdbx_seq_one_letter_code
_entity_poly.pdbx_strand_id
1 'polypeptide(L)' 'MKQPKKPTLRQKKLIKAAGLNWHNWSVIDDSDGVLTIYNKISSKERKIKK' A
#
# COMPACT_ATOMS: atom_id res chain seq x y z
N MET A 1 2.25 -2.81 -16.59
CA MET A 1 2.53 -2.88 -15.14
C MET A 1 2.28 -1.53 -14.49
N LYS A 2 1.57 -1.52 -13.39
CA LYS A 2 1.34 -0.28 -12.66
C LYS A 2 2.58 0.09 -11.86
N GLN A 3 2.98 1.35 -11.96
CA GLN A 3 4.12 1.83 -11.19
C GLN A 3 3.70 2.14 -9.75
N PRO A 4 4.56 1.83 -8.76
CA PRO A 4 4.27 2.19 -7.37
C PRO A 4 4.15 3.70 -7.20
N LYS A 5 3.13 4.13 -6.47
CA LYS A 5 2.87 5.55 -6.21
C LYS A 5 2.87 5.80 -4.71
N LYS A 6 3.14 7.04 -4.34
CA LYS A 6 3.02 7.44 -2.94
C LYS A 6 1.57 7.29 -2.47
N PRO A 7 1.34 6.73 -1.28
CA PRO A 7 -0.02 6.57 -0.78
C PRO A 7 -0.67 7.92 -0.50
N THR A 8 -1.98 8.00 -0.77
CA THR A 8 -2.77 9.15 -0.35
C THR A 8 -2.96 9.13 1.17
N LEU A 9 -3.53 10.20 1.72
CA LEU A 9 -3.78 10.27 3.16
C LEU A 9 -4.64 9.09 3.65
N ARG A 10 -5.69 8.74 2.92
CA ARG A 10 -6.54 7.59 3.26
C ARG A 10 -5.76 6.27 3.21
N GLN A 11 -4.95 6.12 2.19
CA GLN A 11 -4.13 4.92 2.01
C GLN A 11 -3.08 4.80 3.11
N LYS A 12 -2.47 5.92 3.51
CA LYS A 12 -1.53 5.95 4.63
C LYS A 12 -2.18 5.45 5.91
N LYS A 13 -3.42 5.88 6.18
CA LYS A 13 -4.15 5.44 7.37
C LYS A 13 -4.42 3.94 7.33
N LEU A 14 -4.76 3.40 6.17
CA LEU A 14 -4.99 1.96 6.02
C LEU A 14 -3.71 1.16 6.26
N ILE A 15 -2.60 1.61 5.70
CA ILE A 15 -1.31 0.96 5.88
C ILE A 15 -0.89 1.00 7.34
N LYS A 16 -1.05 2.13 7.99
CA LYS A 16 -0.72 2.29 9.40
C LYS A 16 -1.61 1.42 10.29
N ALA A 17 -2.89 1.35 9.98
CA ALA A 17 -3.85 0.52 10.71
C ALA A 17 -3.51 -0.98 10.60
N ALA A 18 -2.87 -1.37 9.51
CA ALA A 18 -2.40 -2.75 9.31
C ALA A 18 -1.08 -3.04 10.04
N GLY A 19 -0.54 -2.06 10.77
CA GLY A 19 0.71 -2.22 11.49
C GLY A 19 1.95 -2.06 10.63
N LEU A 20 1.81 -1.42 9.48
CA LEU A 20 2.89 -1.26 8.53
C LEU A 20 3.38 0.19 8.49
N ASN A 21 4.63 0.37 8.07
CA ASN A 21 5.21 1.70 7.90
C ASN A 21 5.01 2.17 6.47
N TRP A 22 4.10 3.12 6.27
CA TRP A 22 3.78 3.62 4.93
C TRP A 22 4.98 4.26 4.21
N HIS A 23 6.03 4.65 4.92
CA HIS A 23 7.25 5.16 4.30
C HIS A 23 7.96 4.11 3.44
N ASN A 24 7.83 2.85 3.83
CA ASN A 24 8.47 1.74 3.12
C ASN A 24 7.54 1.11 2.09
N TRP A 25 6.27 1.52 2.06
CA TRP A 25 5.27 0.94 1.20
C TRP A 25 4.80 1.93 0.15
N SER A 26 4.59 1.45 -1.04
CA SER A 26 4.00 2.23 -2.13
C SER A 26 2.72 1.57 -2.60
N VAL A 27 1.81 2.35 -3.15
CA VAL A 27 0.54 1.83 -3.65
C VAL A 27 0.71 1.42 -5.11
N ILE A 28 0.37 0.18 -5.42
CA ILE A 28 0.38 -0.33 -6.79
C ILE A 28 -1.02 -0.24 -7.38
N ASP A 29 -2.03 -0.64 -6.61
CA ASP A 29 -3.39 -0.69 -7.07
C ASP A 29 -4.35 -0.40 -5.92
N ASP A 30 -5.44 0.28 -6.24
CA ASP A 30 -6.49 0.63 -5.28
C ASP A 30 -7.83 0.41 -6.00
N SER A 31 -8.36 -0.80 -5.92
CA SER A 31 -9.59 -1.18 -6.61
C SER A 31 -10.47 -2.08 -5.75
N ASP A 32 -11.77 -1.91 -5.91
CA ASP A 32 -12.83 -2.78 -5.37
C ASP A 32 -12.63 -3.25 -3.93
N GLY A 33 -12.39 -2.31 -3.03
CA GLY A 33 -12.28 -2.62 -1.62
C GLY A 33 -10.98 -3.28 -1.21
N VAL A 34 -10.00 -3.33 -2.10
CA VAL A 34 -8.68 -3.91 -1.81
C VAL A 34 -7.59 -2.91 -2.20
N LEU A 35 -6.69 -2.67 -1.29
CA LEU A 35 -5.51 -1.83 -1.52
C LEU A 35 -4.30 -2.73 -1.66
N THR A 36 -3.68 -2.75 -2.84
CA THR A 36 -2.45 -3.49 -3.08
C THR A 36 -1.26 -2.57 -2.90
N ILE A 37 -0.36 -2.95 -2.01
CA ILE A 37 0.83 -2.16 -1.71
C ILE A 37 2.08 -2.98 -1.94
N TYR A 38 3.19 -2.28 -2.18
CA TYR A 38 4.47 -2.90 -2.49
C TYR A 38 5.54 -2.35 -1.53
N ASN A 39 6.30 -3.26 -0.92
CA ASN A 39 7.38 -2.88 -0.02
C ASN A 39 8.66 -2.69 -0.83
N LYS A 40 9.20 -1.47 -0.80
CA LYS A 40 10.42 -1.13 -1.54
C LYS A 40 11.66 -1.83 -1.00
N ILE A 41 11.68 -2.15 0.28
CA ILE A 41 12.86 -2.72 0.93
C ILE A 41 12.90 -4.23 0.71
N SER A 42 11.78 -4.92 0.98
CA SER A 42 11.72 -6.38 0.88
C SER A 42 11.20 -6.88 -0.45
N SER A 43 10.80 -5.99 -1.34
CA SER A 43 10.24 -6.31 -2.66
C SER A 43 9.02 -7.23 -2.58
N LYS A 44 8.20 -7.07 -1.54
CA LYS A 44 7.01 -7.89 -1.33
C LYS A 44 5.75 -7.07 -1.54
N GLU A 45 4.72 -7.74 -2.03
CA GLU A 45 3.40 -7.15 -2.20
C GLU A 45 2.49 -7.58 -1.05
N ARG A 46 1.55 -6.72 -0.72
CA ARG A 46 0.55 -7.02 0.30
C ARG A 46 -0.79 -6.42 -0.08
N LYS A 47 -1.85 -7.12 0.22
CA LYS A 47 -3.21 -6.65 -0.03
C LYS A 47 -3.90 -6.34 1.28
N ILE A 48 -4.52 -5.18 1.36
CA ILE A 48 -5.25 -4.73 2.52
C ILE A 48 -6.70 -4.52 2.14
N LYS A 49 -7.60 -5.14 2.88
CA LYS A 49 -9.04 -4.89 2.71
C LYS A 49 -9.39 -3.52 3.28
N LYS A 50 -10.14 -2.77 2.53
CA LYS A 50 -10.61 -1.46 2.97
C LYS A 50 -11.81 -1.55 3.89
#